data_221b3694071fd0f018738bf9ab1be6d7
#
_entry.id   221b3694071fd0f018738bf9ab1be6d7
#
_cell.length_a   1.000
_cell.length_b   1.000
_cell.length_c   1.000
_cell.angle_alpha   90.00
_cell.angle_beta   90.00
_cell.angle_gamma   90.00
#
_symmetry.space_group_name_H-M   'P 1'
#
loop_
_entity.id
_entity.type
_entity.pdbx_description
1 polymer ?
#
loop_
_entity_poly.entity_id
_entity_poly.type
_entity_poly.pdbx_seq_one_letter_code
_entity_poly.pdbx_strand_id
1 'polypeptide(L)'
;MRRFLAAALTAVLLASGCTPGDGADTPGGAESPASAAASPPADLPEATSELADLAAALTANDVSTVAMTTDPAAAQEDLTTIFSGMDGHYPTFEAGELAYEGEQAVGTLTVSFAMGEDDWSYATPATFTLQDGEWLLEWAPSVVHPELTEQTRLRFAQEEARRGPINDNTGLALVEERALYEVGLDKARIDEGQWATVAAQLAGLLEMDAEAYTAKVLGAGPRAFVIAKTLPQVEIPAGVADVPGRHVREIRAVLGPSSTFAASILGTVGEPTAEMIEASEGKLSVNDRVGRSGLQSRYDEQLRGVPMMRVDLVPRAAPESASPSPTPMEPRTLFQQDESVSEGIDLSLDRDLQTKAEEVLSTQEGLATLVVINLADGGVLAAAQSPTGGTYPHATFGKFAPGSTFKVVSALAMMRHGVGPSSTVQCPATLPVDTYTFGNYTGYGHTGAITLTDAFKYSCNTAFVAGAEQVTSEQLTAAAGSLGVGTDYDAGFTSNFGTVAPGNRIDRAASMIGQGQVTMSPLGMASVAASVGSGRTVIPWLVKGHEAQPTAAPLTAAEAQGLQAMMKATVDTGTAQSLKGTMIGAKTGTAQWGPAGQQQTHAWMIAYNDTVAVSAFVEVGDSGGTTAAPLITALFS
;
A
#
# COMPACT_ATOMS: atom_id res chain seq x y z
N MET A 1 -11.23 27.33 5.88
CA MET A 1 -12.43 28.19 5.86
C MET A 1 -13.62 27.34 5.43
N ARG A 2 -14.50 27.05 6.37
CA ARG A 2 -15.69 26.20 6.19
C ARG A 2 -16.75 26.96 5.36
N ARG A 3 -17.38 26.28 4.41
CA ARG A 3 -18.72 26.66 3.89
C ARG A 3 -19.59 25.42 3.80
N PHE A 4 -20.56 25.37 4.68
CA PHE A 4 -21.73 24.49 4.64
C PHE A 4 -22.63 24.88 3.47
N LEU A 5 -23.15 23.91 2.73
CA LEU A 5 -24.34 24.07 1.89
C LEU A 5 -25.43 23.17 2.45
N ALA A 6 -26.47 23.81 2.96
CA ALA A 6 -27.72 23.16 3.35
C ALA A 6 -28.61 23.00 2.11
N ALA A 7 -29.12 21.80 1.86
CA ALA A 7 -30.17 21.55 0.88
C ALA A 7 -31.50 21.45 1.59
N ALA A 8 -32.42 22.36 1.26
CA ALA A 8 -33.78 22.40 1.74
C ALA A 8 -34.65 21.42 0.93
N LEU A 9 -35.35 20.51 1.61
CA LEU A 9 -36.39 19.67 1.03
C LEU A 9 -37.73 20.37 1.21
N THR A 10 -38.40 20.69 0.10
CA THR A 10 -39.72 21.27 0.05
C THR A 10 -40.77 20.14 0.05
N ALA A 11 -41.60 20.09 1.07
CA ALA A 11 -42.77 19.21 1.13
C ALA A 11 -43.95 19.87 0.40
N VAL A 12 -44.55 19.15 -0.53
CA VAL A 12 -45.83 19.52 -1.18
C VAL A 12 -46.93 18.71 -0.53
N LEU A 13 -47.82 19.41 0.15
CA LEU A 13 -49.12 18.92 0.63
C LEU A 13 -50.15 19.01 -0.51
N LEU A 14 -50.78 17.90 -0.83
CA LEU A 14 -52.05 17.88 -1.57
C LEU A 14 -53.14 17.25 -0.71
N ALA A 15 -54.09 18.08 -0.35
CA ALA A 15 -55.32 17.70 0.28
C ALA A 15 -56.41 17.50 -0.77
N SER A 16 -57.21 16.45 -0.64
CA SER A 16 -58.60 16.28 -1.13
C SER A 16 -59.07 14.93 -0.61
N GLY A 17 -60.13 14.75 0.11
CA GLY A 17 -61.48 15.24 0.10
C GLY A 17 -62.36 14.06 0.45
N CYS A 18 -63.25 14.23 1.44
CA CYS A 18 -64.17 13.24 2.01
C CYS A 18 -65.18 12.64 1.03
N THR A 19 -65.63 11.39 1.28
CA THR A 19 -67.00 11.08 1.72
C THR A 19 -67.20 9.57 2.00
N PRO A 20 -68.20 9.15 2.79
CA PRO A 20 -68.19 7.92 3.57
C PRO A 20 -69.07 6.79 2.98
N GLY A 21 -68.81 5.56 3.42
CA GLY A 21 -69.63 4.38 3.10
C GLY A 21 -69.31 3.17 3.95
N ASP A 22 -70.19 2.93 4.87
CA ASP A 22 -70.54 1.71 5.61
C ASP A 22 -69.80 0.39 5.48
N GLY A 23 -69.45 -0.15 6.64
CA GLY A 23 -69.85 -1.50 7.06
C GLY A 23 -68.86 -2.65 6.85
N ALA A 24 -68.23 -3.12 7.90
CA ALA A 24 -68.31 -4.49 8.37
C ALA A 24 -67.08 -4.89 9.24
N ASP A 25 -67.38 -5.49 10.34
CA ASP A 25 -66.56 -6.06 11.39
C ASP A 25 -65.31 -6.87 10.90
N THR A 26 -64.17 -6.62 11.55
CA THR A 26 -63.15 -7.65 11.81
C THR A 26 -62.37 -7.35 13.10
N PRO A 27 -62.01 -8.35 13.89
CA PRO A 27 -61.55 -8.17 15.25
C PRO A 27 -60.04 -7.98 15.40
N GLY A 28 -59.67 -7.13 16.35
CA GLY A 28 -58.56 -7.27 17.25
C GLY A 28 -57.15 -7.34 16.65
N GLY A 29 -56.57 -6.20 16.29
CA GLY A 29 -55.13 -6.05 16.32
C GLY A 29 -54.69 -5.77 17.77
N ALA A 30 -53.91 -6.66 18.35
CA ALA A 30 -53.26 -6.43 19.62
C ALA A 30 -52.24 -5.31 19.47
N GLU A 31 -52.49 -4.16 20.03
CA GLU A 31 -51.48 -3.16 20.33
C GLU A 31 -50.50 -3.76 21.34
N SER A 32 -49.22 -3.88 20.97
CA SER A 32 -48.15 -4.07 21.94
C SER A 32 -48.13 -2.89 22.89
N PRO A 33 -48.20 -3.10 24.19
CA PRO A 33 -48.07 -2.00 25.13
C PRO A 33 -46.66 -1.44 25.05
N ALA A 34 -46.52 -0.17 24.70
CA ALA A 34 -45.32 0.58 25.01
C ALA A 34 -45.13 0.50 26.53
N SER A 35 -44.06 -0.20 26.96
CA SER A 35 -43.66 -0.29 28.36
C SER A 35 -43.25 1.10 28.81
N ALA A 36 -44.11 1.76 29.57
CA ALA A 36 -43.72 2.94 30.34
C ALA A 36 -42.74 2.44 31.44
N ALA A 37 -41.56 3.07 31.55
CA ALA A 37 -40.66 2.88 32.67
C ALA A 37 -41.45 3.03 33.98
N ALA A 38 -41.65 1.95 34.71
CA ALA A 38 -42.37 1.98 35.98
C ALA A 38 -41.40 2.49 37.05
N SER A 39 -41.74 3.62 37.67
CA SER A 39 -41.04 4.08 38.88
C SER A 39 -41.20 3.04 39.99
N PRO A 40 -40.21 2.88 40.88
CA PRO A 40 -40.33 1.96 42.00
C PRO A 40 -41.59 2.29 42.85
N PRO A 41 -42.19 1.29 43.49
CA PRO A 41 -43.21 1.55 44.51
C PRO A 41 -42.68 2.57 45.53
N ALA A 42 -43.51 3.50 46.01
CA ALA A 42 -43.11 4.71 46.76
C ALA A 42 -42.25 4.47 48.04
N ASP A 43 -42.11 3.22 48.48
CA ASP A 43 -41.41 2.80 49.69
C ASP A 43 -40.13 1.96 49.42
N LEU A 44 -39.74 1.73 48.13
CA LEU A 44 -38.57 0.92 47.77
C LEU A 44 -37.43 1.79 47.20
N PRO A 45 -36.15 1.44 47.48
CA PRO A 45 -35.00 2.10 46.85
C PRO A 45 -34.98 1.88 45.32
N GLU A 46 -34.40 2.80 44.58
CA GLU A 46 -34.15 2.60 43.13
C GLU A 46 -32.95 1.68 42.92
N ALA A 47 -32.98 0.79 41.92
CA ALA A 47 -31.88 -0.10 41.53
C ALA A 47 -31.03 0.49 40.42
N THR A 48 -31.11 1.80 40.18
CA THR A 48 -30.43 2.47 39.06
C THR A 48 -28.88 2.45 39.21
N SER A 49 -28.40 2.60 40.43
CA SER A 49 -26.95 2.54 40.74
C SER A 49 -26.41 1.13 40.55
N GLU A 50 -27.16 0.11 40.98
CA GLU A 50 -26.76 -1.29 40.90
C GLU A 50 -26.72 -1.79 39.44
N LEU A 51 -27.63 -1.33 38.59
CA LEU A 51 -27.57 -1.62 37.16
C LEU A 51 -26.39 -0.91 36.48
N ALA A 52 -26.07 0.32 36.85
CA ALA A 52 -24.93 1.05 36.34
C ALA A 52 -23.59 0.41 36.80
N ASP A 53 -23.51 0.03 38.08
CA ASP A 53 -22.33 -0.64 38.63
C ASP A 53 -22.11 -2.02 37.99
N LEU A 54 -23.21 -2.78 37.73
CA LEU A 54 -23.14 -4.04 36.97
C LEU A 54 -22.62 -3.80 35.55
N ALA A 55 -23.12 -2.80 34.83
CA ALA A 55 -22.68 -2.48 33.48
C ALA A 55 -21.17 -2.14 33.46
N ALA A 56 -20.70 -1.37 34.44
CA ALA A 56 -19.29 -1.04 34.58
C ALA A 56 -18.42 -2.27 34.91
N ALA A 57 -18.88 -3.13 35.81
CA ALA A 57 -18.21 -4.36 36.20
C ALA A 57 -18.09 -5.36 35.03
N LEU A 58 -19.17 -5.56 34.26
CA LEU A 58 -19.18 -6.40 33.08
C LEU A 58 -18.27 -5.85 31.98
N THR A 59 -18.25 -4.53 31.77
CA THR A 59 -17.32 -3.87 30.83
C THR A 59 -15.85 -4.05 31.26
N ALA A 60 -15.60 -4.03 32.57
CA ALA A 60 -14.28 -4.32 33.13
C ALA A 60 -13.92 -5.81 33.12
N ASN A 61 -14.85 -6.69 32.74
CA ASN A 61 -14.75 -8.16 32.83
C ASN A 61 -14.44 -8.64 34.28
N ASP A 62 -14.97 -7.91 35.29
CA ASP A 62 -14.77 -8.20 36.71
C ASP A 62 -16.06 -7.94 37.51
N VAL A 63 -16.79 -9.01 37.81
CA VAL A 63 -18.03 -8.97 38.61
C VAL A 63 -17.82 -9.41 40.05
N SER A 64 -16.58 -9.59 40.49
CA SER A 64 -16.24 -10.11 41.82
C SER A 64 -16.68 -9.23 42.98
N THR A 65 -16.98 -7.95 42.71
CA THR A 65 -17.43 -6.96 43.70
C THR A 65 -18.92 -6.62 43.61
N VAL A 66 -19.64 -7.21 42.64
CA VAL A 66 -21.07 -6.93 42.45
C VAL A 66 -21.87 -7.67 43.53
N ALA A 67 -22.81 -6.96 44.17
CA ALA A 67 -23.72 -7.58 45.13
C ALA A 67 -24.71 -8.49 44.40
N MET A 68 -24.74 -9.80 44.77
CA MET A 68 -25.57 -10.77 44.11
C MET A 68 -26.07 -11.86 45.05
N THR A 69 -27.10 -12.59 44.62
CA THR A 69 -27.73 -13.68 45.40
C THR A 69 -26.85 -14.95 45.45
N THR A 70 -25.92 -15.07 44.51
CA THR A 70 -24.94 -16.17 44.41
C THR A 70 -23.56 -15.72 44.87
N ASP A 71 -22.59 -16.65 44.98
CA ASP A 71 -21.22 -16.29 45.28
C ASP A 71 -20.59 -15.45 44.12
N PRO A 72 -20.15 -14.20 44.34
CA PRO A 72 -19.51 -13.40 43.31
C PRO A 72 -18.28 -14.05 42.68
N ALA A 73 -17.52 -14.87 43.42
CA ALA A 73 -16.38 -15.60 42.89
C ALA A 73 -16.81 -16.67 41.87
N ALA A 74 -17.93 -17.36 42.11
CA ALA A 74 -18.48 -18.34 41.16
C ALA A 74 -19.01 -17.63 39.90
N ALA A 75 -19.66 -16.45 40.03
CA ALA A 75 -20.10 -15.64 38.90
C ALA A 75 -18.91 -15.14 38.05
N GLN A 76 -17.79 -14.76 38.69
CA GLN A 76 -16.57 -14.36 37.99
C GLN A 76 -15.93 -15.53 37.23
N GLU A 77 -15.89 -16.73 37.80
CA GLU A 77 -15.41 -17.93 37.10
C GLU A 77 -16.29 -18.27 35.88
N ASP A 78 -17.59 -18.12 36.05
CA ASP A 78 -18.57 -18.32 34.97
C ASP A 78 -18.36 -17.29 33.83
N LEU A 79 -18.25 -15.99 34.16
CA LEU A 79 -17.95 -14.93 33.19
C LEU A 79 -16.66 -15.20 32.42
N THR A 80 -15.59 -15.62 33.14
CA THR A 80 -14.31 -15.99 32.53
C THR A 80 -14.48 -17.15 31.55
N THR A 81 -15.31 -18.14 31.90
CA THR A 81 -15.61 -19.29 31.05
C THR A 81 -16.39 -18.85 29.80
N ILE A 82 -17.37 -17.96 29.95
CA ILE A 82 -18.19 -17.44 28.85
C ILE A 82 -17.29 -16.79 27.78
N PHE A 83 -16.31 -15.98 28.17
CA PHE A 83 -15.41 -15.28 27.26
C PHE A 83 -14.13 -16.05 26.88
N SER A 84 -13.90 -17.24 27.41
CA SER A 84 -12.66 -18.01 27.18
C SER A 84 -12.33 -18.35 25.72
N GLY A 85 -13.27 -18.19 24.81
CA GLY A 85 -13.10 -18.44 23.38
C GLY A 85 -13.25 -17.19 22.51
N MET A 86 -13.18 -15.99 23.11
CA MET A 86 -13.40 -14.74 22.40
C MET A 86 -12.11 -14.04 21.97
N ASP A 87 -10.96 -14.65 22.19
CA ASP A 87 -9.63 -14.16 21.76
C ASP A 87 -9.35 -12.68 22.12
N GLY A 88 -9.88 -12.23 23.28
CA GLY A 88 -9.70 -10.87 23.78
C GLY A 88 -10.76 -9.87 23.29
N HIS A 89 -11.73 -10.28 22.52
CA HIS A 89 -12.87 -9.45 22.14
C HIS A 89 -13.89 -9.39 23.29
N TYR A 90 -13.85 -8.33 24.07
CA TYR A 90 -14.79 -8.08 25.16
C TYR A 90 -15.75 -6.97 24.78
N PRO A 91 -17.05 -7.07 25.19
CA PRO A 91 -18.05 -6.06 24.91
C PRO A 91 -17.99 -4.92 25.92
N THR A 92 -18.60 -3.80 25.56
CA THR A 92 -19.04 -2.77 26.50
C THR A 92 -20.50 -3.00 26.87
N PHE A 93 -20.86 -2.66 28.10
CA PHE A 93 -22.22 -2.75 28.60
C PHE A 93 -22.68 -1.35 29.03
N GLU A 94 -23.87 -0.97 28.61
CA GLU A 94 -24.53 0.26 29.00
C GLU A 94 -25.83 -0.02 29.73
N ALA A 95 -26.05 0.64 30.86
CA ALA A 95 -27.28 0.54 31.63
C ALA A 95 -28.44 1.25 30.92
N GLY A 96 -29.54 0.54 30.73
CA GLY A 96 -30.77 1.06 30.14
C GLY A 96 -31.90 1.25 31.15
N GLU A 97 -33.11 0.96 30.71
CA GLU A 97 -34.33 1.16 31.54
C GLU A 97 -34.49 0.06 32.60
N LEU A 98 -35.13 0.41 33.72
CA LEU A 98 -35.50 -0.50 34.79
C LEU A 98 -37.03 -0.60 34.87
N ALA A 99 -37.50 -1.85 35.04
CA ALA A 99 -38.91 -2.13 35.34
C ALA A 99 -38.98 -2.82 36.73
N TYR A 100 -39.94 -2.44 37.55
CA TYR A 100 -40.13 -2.96 38.90
C TYR A 100 -41.42 -3.75 39.03
N GLU A 101 -41.32 -4.92 39.67
CA GLU A 101 -42.45 -5.76 40.02
C GLU A 101 -42.32 -6.26 41.46
N GLY A 102 -42.90 -5.50 42.42
CA GLY A 102 -42.70 -5.78 43.86
C GLY A 102 -41.27 -5.65 44.32
N GLU A 103 -40.71 -6.74 44.88
CA GLU A 103 -39.29 -6.82 45.32
C GLU A 103 -38.36 -7.29 44.23
N GLN A 104 -38.78 -7.28 42.96
CA GLN A 104 -37.95 -7.52 41.80
C GLN A 104 -37.79 -6.28 40.94
N ALA A 105 -36.57 -6.09 40.39
CA ALA A 105 -36.29 -5.09 39.38
C ALA A 105 -35.58 -5.79 38.19
N VAL A 106 -36.06 -5.53 36.98
CA VAL A 106 -35.46 -6.02 35.74
C VAL A 106 -34.88 -4.86 34.97
N GLY A 107 -33.56 -4.77 34.91
CA GLY A 107 -32.84 -3.81 34.12
C GLY A 107 -32.54 -4.34 32.72
N THR A 108 -32.46 -3.45 31.75
CA THR A 108 -31.97 -3.76 30.40
C THR A 108 -30.53 -3.29 30.29
N LEU A 109 -29.63 -4.16 29.81
CA LEU A 109 -28.27 -3.79 29.43
C LEU A 109 -28.17 -3.78 27.91
N THR A 110 -27.59 -2.74 27.34
CA THR A 110 -27.16 -2.73 25.95
C THR A 110 -25.73 -3.23 25.88
N VAL A 111 -25.49 -4.28 25.13
CA VAL A 111 -24.19 -4.91 24.94
C VAL A 111 -23.69 -4.58 23.56
N SER A 112 -22.45 -4.11 23.44
CA SER A 112 -21.83 -3.75 22.16
C SER A 112 -20.43 -4.32 22.07
N PHE A 113 -20.19 -5.12 21.02
CA PHE A 113 -18.87 -5.59 20.63
C PHE A 113 -18.39 -4.75 19.44
N ALA A 114 -17.21 -4.16 19.55
CA ALA A 114 -16.53 -3.54 18.41
C ALA A 114 -15.99 -4.67 17.52
N MET A 115 -16.70 -5.01 16.43
CA MET A 115 -16.38 -6.09 15.52
C MET A 115 -16.49 -5.63 14.07
N GLY A 116 -15.33 -5.59 13.37
CA GLY A 116 -15.29 -5.30 11.95
C GLY A 116 -15.70 -3.88 11.57
N GLU A 117 -16.53 -3.77 10.55
CA GLU A 117 -17.05 -2.46 10.07
C GLU A 117 -18.26 -1.99 10.88
N ASP A 118 -19.05 -2.94 11.38
CA ASP A 118 -20.26 -2.69 12.15
C ASP A 118 -20.14 -3.28 13.55
N ASP A 119 -20.58 -2.55 14.57
CA ASP A 119 -20.66 -3.05 15.93
C ASP A 119 -21.79 -4.08 16.06
N TRP A 120 -21.50 -5.22 16.66
CA TRP A 120 -22.54 -6.17 17.07
C TRP A 120 -23.16 -5.74 18.38
N SER A 121 -24.43 -5.30 18.33
CA SER A 121 -25.14 -4.76 19.49
C SER A 121 -26.46 -5.47 19.72
N TYR A 122 -26.80 -5.74 21.00
CA TYR A 122 -28.04 -6.37 21.41
C TYR A 122 -28.39 -5.96 22.85
N ALA A 123 -29.65 -6.22 23.26
CA ALA A 123 -30.11 -6.00 24.61
C ALA A 123 -30.19 -7.30 25.39
N THR A 124 -29.87 -7.26 26.69
CA THR A 124 -29.98 -8.40 27.60
C THR A 124 -30.58 -7.97 28.93
N PRO A 125 -31.35 -8.84 29.63
CA PRO A 125 -31.93 -8.50 30.92
C PRO A 125 -30.99 -8.78 32.08
N ALA A 126 -31.05 -7.94 33.12
CA ALA A 126 -30.43 -8.19 34.42
C ALA A 126 -31.51 -8.11 35.49
N THR A 127 -31.74 -9.19 36.21
CA THR A 127 -32.76 -9.28 37.26
C THR A 127 -32.10 -9.07 38.62
N PHE A 128 -32.72 -8.19 39.42
CA PHE A 128 -32.34 -7.91 40.80
C PHE A 128 -33.48 -8.26 41.72
N THR A 129 -33.17 -8.82 42.90
CA THR A 129 -34.11 -9.09 43.98
C THR A 129 -33.73 -8.27 45.21
N LEU A 130 -34.72 -7.63 45.83
CA LEU A 130 -34.54 -6.86 47.07
C LEU A 130 -34.48 -7.79 48.27
N GLN A 131 -33.35 -7.80 48.99
CA GLN A 131 -33.18 -8.56 50.22
C GLN A 131 -32.56 -7.65 51.31
N ASP A 132 -33.18 -7.62 52.46
CA ASP A 132 -32.74 -6.80 53.61
C ASP A 132 -32.50 -5.30 53.30
N GLY A 133 -33.19 -4.76 52.27
CA GLY A 133 -33.08 -3.36 51.84
C GLY A 133 -31.99 -3.10 50.79
N GLU A 134 -31.32 -4.11 50.26
CA GLU A 134 -30.30 -4.03 49.21
C GLU A 134 -30.74 -4.83 47.98
N TRP A 135 -30.50 -4.29 46.78
CA TRP A 135 -30.75 -4.97 45.53
C TRP A 135 -29.59 -5.92 45.20
N LEU A 136 -29.87 -7.21 45.07
CA LEU A 136 -28.92 -8.25 44.76
C LEU A 136 -29.17 -8.79 43.36
N LEU A 137 -28.15 -8.84 42.51
CA LEU A 137 -28.21 -9.43 41.17
C LEU A 137 -28.48 -10.93 41.23
N GLU A 138 -29.44 -11.41 40.47
CA GLU A 138 -29.62 -12.84 40.17
C GLU A 138 -28.70 -13.20 39.01
N TRP A 139 -27.47 -13.65 39.32
CA TRP A 139 -26.51 -14.02 38.27
C TRP A 139 -27.02 -15.18 37.43
N ALA A 140 -27.01 -15.00 36.10
CA ALA A 140 -27.20 -16.05 35.11
C ALA A 140 -26.38 -15.69 33.86
N PRO A 141 -25.90 -16.67 33.07
CA PRO A 141 -25.21 -16.41 31.81
C PRO A 141 -25.99 -15.52 30.83
N SER A 142 -27.32 -15.54 30.93
CA SER A 142 -28.22 -14.69 30.12
C SER A 142 -28.06 -13.18 30.39
N VAL A 143 -27.40 -12.77 31.46
CA VAL A 143 -27.00 -11.38 31.71
C VAL A 143 -25.96 -10.92 30.66
N VAL A 144 -25.14 -11.83 30.15
CA VAL A 144 -24.15 -11.54 29.09
C VAL A 144 -24.79 -11.62 27.70
N HIS A 145 -25.55 -12.70 27.42
CA HIS A 145 -26.29 -12.85 26.17
C HIS A 145 -27.55 -13.69 26.39
N PRO A 146 -28.72 -13.31 25.86
CA PRO A 146 -30.00 -13.97 26.15
C PRO A 146 -30.03 -15.49 25.91
N GLU A 147 -29.20 -15.97 24.99
CA GLU A 147 -29.14 -17.40 24.62
C GLU A 147 -28.07 -18.20 25.37
N LEU A 148 -27.23 -17.57 26.17
CA LEU A 148 -26.26 -18.26 26.99
C LEU A 148 -26.93 -19.05 28.11
N THR A 149 -26.38 -20.24 28.39
CA THR A 149 -26.77 -21.11 29.47
C THR A 149 -25.52 -21.55 30.26
N GLU A 150 -25.71 -22.23 31.39
CA GLU A 150 -24.60 -22.82 32.16
C GLU A 150 -23.77 -23.83 31.34
N GLN A 151 -24.31 -24.36 30.23
CA GLN A 151 -23.66 -25.38 29.39
C GLN A 151 -22.96 -24.79 28.16
N THR A 152 -23.09 -23.48 27.92
CA THR A 152 -22.62 -22.82 26.70
C THR A 152 -21.67 -21.67 26.99
N ARG A 153 -20.83 -21.36 26.01
CA ARG A 153 -19.92 -20.21 26.01
C ARG A 153 -19.84 -19.57 24.63
N LEU A 154 -19.31 -18.38 24.56
CA LEU A 154 -19.04 -17.70 23.30
C LEU A 154 -17.72 -18.20 22.68
N ARG A 155 -17.68 -18.24 21.35
CA ARG A 155 -16.49 -18.51 20.57
C ARG A 155 -16.42 -17.56 19.39
N PHE A 156 -15.36 -16.79 19.33
CA PHE A 156 -15.00 -15.99 18.17
C PHE A 156 -14.30 -16.86 17.12
N ALA A 157 -14.56 -16.60 15.85
CA ALA A 157 -13.86 -17.17 14.72
C ALA A 157 -13.72 -16.09 13.64
N GLN A 158 -12.52 -15.98 13.11
CA GLN A 158 -12.19 -15.06 12.02
C GLN A 158 -11.55 -15.84 10.89
N GLU A 159 -11.96 -15.57 9.66
CA GLU A 159 -11.28 -16.04 8.45
C GLU A 159 -10.80 -14.81 7.67
N GLU A 160 -9.52 -14.79 7.33
CA GLU A 160 -8.93 -13.69 6.57
C GLU A 160 -9.63 -13.54 5.22
N ALA A 161 -9.99 -12.30 4.87
CA ALA A 161 -10.47 -11.98 3.54
C ALA A 161 -9.36 -12.19 2.51
N ARG A 162 -9.76 -12.49 1.27
CA ARG A 162 -8.82 -12.52 0.16
C ARG A 162 -8.33 -11.12 -0.13
N ARG A 163 -7.00 -11.01 -0.24
CA ARG A 163 -6.38 -9.76 -0.61
C ARG A 163 -6.67 -9.41 -2.07
N GLY A 164 -7.10 -8.17 -2.33
CA GLY A 164 -7.37 -7.66 -3.67
C GLY A 164 -6.12 -7.67 -4.56
N PRO A 165 -6.28 -7.85 -5.87
CA PRO A 165 -5.18 -7.86 -6.82
C PRO A 165 -4.61 -6.46 -7.07
N ILE A 166 -3.36 -6.42 -7.52
CA ILE A 166 -2.77 -5.25 -8.19
C ILE A 166 -2.73 -5.59 -9.68
N ASN A 167 -3.45 -4.84 -10.49
CA ASN A 167 -3.61 -5.10 -11.91
C ASN A 167 -2.65 -4.26 -12.76
N ASP A 168 -2.30 -4.75 -13.95
CA ASP A 168 -1.57 -4.01 -14.97
C ASP A 168 -2.48 -3.06 -15.77
N ASN A 169 -1.91 -2.39 -16.77
CA ASN A 169 -2.61 -1.45 -17.65
C ASN A 169 -3.70 -2.11 -18.53
N THR A 170 -3.75 -3.44 -18.58
CA THR A 170 -4.77 -4.22 -19.32
C THR A 170 -5.86 -4.77 -18.40
N GLY A 171 -5.74 -4.59 -17.09
CA GLY A 171 -6.62 -5.15 -16.07
C GLY A 171 -6.31 -6.59 -15.68
N LEU A 172 -5.16 -7.14 -16.09
CA LEU A 172 -4.69 -8.44 -15.65
C LEU A 172 -3.91 -8.33 -14.34
N ALA A 173 -4.11 -9.28 -13.44
CA ALA A 173 -3.42 -9.28 -12.16
C ALA A 173 -1.89 -9.43 -12.33
N LEU A 174 -1.15 -8.42 -11.87
CA LEU A 174 0.30 -8.47 -11.65
C LEU A 174 0.62 -9.18 -10.35
N VAL A 175 -0.13 -8.83 -9.31
CA VAL A 175 0.02 -9.42 -7.97
C VAL A 175 -1.36 -9.87 -7.51
N GLU A 176 -1.45 -11.11 -7.09
CA GLU A 176 -2.67 -11.68 -6.54
C GLU A 176 -2.37 -12.71 -5.46
N GLU A 177 -3.35 -12.97 -4.62
CA GLU A 177 -3.27 -14.02 -3.62
C GLU A 177 -3.52 -15.39 -4.26
N ARG A 178 -2.57 -16.31 -4.08
CA ARG A 178 -2.64 -17.68 -4.60
C ARG A 178 -2.44 -18.70 -3.49
N ALA A 179 -3.11 -19.84 -3.63
CA ALA A 179 -2.87 -20.99 -2.78
C ALA A 179 -1.50 -21.60 -3.10
N LEU A 180 -0.69 -21.76 -2.06
CA LEU A 180 0.54 -22.53 -2.06
C LEU A 180 0.45 -23.64 -1.02
N TYR A 181 1.31 -24.62 -1.15
CA TYR A 181 1.32 -25.78 -0.26
C TYR A 181 2.71 -25.95 0.35
N GLU A 182 2.77 -25.86 1.66
CA GLU A 182 3.97 -26.21 2.42
C GLU A 182 4.04 -27.72 2.55
N VAL A 183 4.96 -28.32 1.83
CA VAL A 183 5.25 -29.75 1.88
C VAL A 183 6.37 -29.98 2.87
N GLY A 184 6.16 -30.83 3.85
CA GLY A 184 7.16 -31.11 4.88
C GLY A 184 6.92 -32.41 5.62
N LEU A 185 7.72 -32.62 6.66
CA LEU A 185 7.69 -33.80 7.52
C LEU A 185 7.13 -33.43 8.89
N ASP A 186 6.03 -34.04 9.29
CA ASP A 186 5.49 -33.96 10.64
C ASP A 186 6.10 -35.09 11.49
N LYS A 187 7.05 -34.73 12.34
CA LYS A 187 7.81 -35.66 13.19
C LYS A 187 6.92 -36.43 14.18
N ALA A 188 5.78 -35.84 14.58
CA ALA A 188 4.83 -36.48 15.47
C ALA A 188 4.12 -37.72 14.84
N ARG A 189 4.17 -37.88 13.51
CA ARG A 189 3.48 -38.92 12.75
C ARG A 189 4.38 -40.11 12.37
N ILE A 190 5.67 -40.08 12.74
CA ILE A 190 6.63 -41.15 12.42
C ILE A 190 7.60 -41.34 13.58
N ASP A 191 8.16 -42.56 13.66
CA ASP A 191 9.14 -42.94 14.68
C ASP A 191 10.47 -42.20 14.48
N GLU A 192 11.13 -41.82 15.58
CA GLU A 192 12.39 -41.11 15.58
C GLU A 192 13.48 -41.76 14.72
N GLY A 193 13.56 -43.11 14.77
CA GLY A 193 14.53 -43.86 13.97
C GLY A 193 14.35 -43.76 12.46
N GLN A 194 13.20 -43.25 11.98
CA GLN A 194 12.90 -43.09 10.56
C GLN A 194 13.12 -41.68 10.04
N TRP A 195 13.29 -40.67 10.92
CA TRP A 195 13.37 -39.24 10.52
C TRP A 195 14.39 -38.99 9.44
N ALA A 196 15.61 -39.48 9.58
CA ALA A 196 16.67 -39.23 8.60
C ALA A 196 16.36 -39.88 7.22
N THR A 197 15.89 -41.09 7.21
CA THR A 197 15.58 -41.83 5.97
C THR A 197 14.42 -41.20 5.22
N VAL A 198 13.36 -40.84 5.95
CA VAL A 198 12.16 -40.23 5.36
C VAL A 198 12.45 -38.82 4.90
N ALA A 199 13.26 -38.06 5.65
CA ALA A 199 13.69 -36.71 5.25
C ALA A 199 14.48 -36.74 3.93
N ALA A 200 15.45 -37.67 3.81
CA ALA A 200 16.22 -37.83 2.57
C ALA A 200 15.34 -38.28 1.39
N GLN A 201 14.35 -39.16 1.63
CA GLN A 201 13.38 -39.57 0.61
C GLN A 201 12.53 -38.38 0.13
N LEU A 202 11.98 -37.59 1.05
CA LEU A 202 11.17 -36.40 0.71
C LEU A 202 12.00 -35.36 -0.04
N ALA A 203 13.22 -35.09 0.41
CA ALA A 203 14.13 -34.17 -0.25
C ALA A 203 14.47 -34.59 -1.68
N GLY A 204 14.70 -35.90 -1.91
CA GLY A 204 14.93 -36.43 -3.26
C GLY A 204 13.75 -36.24 -4.19
N LEU A 205 12.51 -36.46 -3.71
CA LEU A 205 11.30 -36.22 -4.50
C LEU A 205 11.08 -34.73 -4.84
N LEU A 206 11.49 -33.82 -3.94
CA LEU A 206 11.34 -32.38 -4.10
C LEU A 206 12.55 -31.73 -4.78
N GLU A 207 13.52 -32.53 -5.23
CA GLU A 207 14.75 -32.05 -5.87
C GLU A 207 15.53 -31.03 -5.03
N MET A 208 15.71 -31.35 -3.73
CA MET A 208 16.41 -30.51 -2.77
C MET A 208 17.68 -31.19 -2.26
N ASP A 209 18.54 -30.41 -1.60
CA ASP A 209 19.67 -30.94 -0.85
C ASP A 209 19.20 -31.82 0.31
N ALA A 210 19.37 -33.13 0.14
CA ALA A 210 18.92 -34.14 1.09
C ALA A 210 19.70 -34.10 2.41
N GLU A 211 21.00 -33.75 2.39
CA GLU A 211 21.83 -33.64 3.59
C GLU A 211 21.39 -32.43 4.43
N ALA A 212 21.25 -31.26 3.79
CA ALA A 212 20.80 -30.05 4.46
C ALA A 212 19.39 -30.19 5.05
N TYR A 213 18.44 -30.76 4.30
CA TYR A 213 17.09 -30.97 4.82
C TYR A 213 17.04 -32.01 5.95
N THR A 214 17.79 -33.11 5.83
CA THR A 214 17.89 -34.12 6.90
C THR A 214 18.45 -33.51 8.17
N ALA A 215 19.51 -32.70 8.08
CA ALA A 215 20.08 -32.00 9.23
C ALA A 215 19.04 -31.06 9.90
N LYS A 216 18.25 -30.32 9.09
CA LYS A 216 17.15 -29.47 9.57
C LYS A 216 16.10 -30.28 10.32
N VAL A 217 15.69 -31.43 9.79
CA VAL A 217 14.72 -32.34 10.44
C VAL A 217 15.25 -32.87 11.76
N LEU A 218 16.51 -33.35 11.79
CA LEU A 218 17.12 -33.89 13.00
C LEU A 218 17.29 -32.83 14.10
N GLY A 219 17.59 -31.58 13.74
CA GLY A 219 17.75 -30.47 14.67
C GLY A 219 16.43 -29.91 15.21
N ALA A 220 15.29 -30.22 14.60
CA ALA A 220 13.99 -29.73 15.01
C ALA A 220 13.41 -30.55 16.18
N GLY A 221 12.50 -29.97 16.97
CA GLY A 221 11.84 -30.63 18.08
C GLY A 221 11.04 -31.90 17.66
N PRO A 222 10.76 -32.80 18.60
CA PRO A 222 10.19 -34.12 18.28
C PRO A 222 8.74 -34.10 17.76
N ARG A 223 8.05 -32.99 17.91
CA ARG A 223 6.68 -32.78 17.39
C ARG A 223 6.60 -31.72 16.32
N ALA A 224 7.74 -31.29 15.77
CA ALA A 224 7.78 -30.21 14.80
C ALA A 224 7.27 -30.69 13.42
N PHE A 225 6.50 -29.83 12.76
CA PHE A 225 6.32 -29.87 11.32
C PHE A 225 7.51 -29.12 10.67
N VAL A 226 8.34 -29.84 9.93
CA VAL A 226 9.53 -29.30 9.30
C VAL A 226 9.28 -29.14 7.81
N ILE A 227 9.06 -27.89 7.39
CA ILE A 227 8.80 -27.55 5.98
C ILE A 227 10.05 -27.84 5.15
N ALA A 228 9.87 -28.61 4.08
CA ALA A 228 10.85 -28.88 3.05
C ALA A 228 10.80 -27.81 1.95
N LYS A 229 9.65 -27.68 1.29
CA LYS A 229 9.45 -26.77 0.17
C LYS A 229 8.02 -26.25 0.13
N THR A 230 7.86 -25.02 -0.36
CA THR A 230 6.54 -24.43 -0.61
C THR A 230 6.33 -24.37 -2.12
N LEU A 231 5.24 -24.96 -2.61
CA LEU A 231 4.99 -25.17 -4.04
C LEU A 231 3.49 -24.95 -4.38
N PRO A 232 3.18 -24.56 -5.62
CA PRO A 232 1.83 -24.72 -6.16
C PRO A 232 1.41 -26.19 -6.15
N GLN A 233 0.12 -26.48 -6.00
CA GLN A 233 -0.38 -27.85 -5.93
C GLN A 233 0.05 -28.71 -7.12
N VAL A 234 0.05 -28.13 -8.32
CA VAL A 234 0.39 -28.82 -9.57
C VAL A 234 1.87 -29.23 -9.66
N GLU A 235 2.74 -28.60 -8.86
CA GLU A 235 4.18 -28.89 -8.81
C GLU A 235 4.55 -29.90 -7.72
N ILE A 236 3.60 -30.34 -6.90
CA ILE A 236 3.86 -31.36 -5.86
C ILE A 236 3.98 -32.73 -6.55
N PRO A 237 5.15 -33.39 -6.49
CA PRO A 237 5.33 -34.69 -7.11
C PRO A 237 4.37 -35.75 -6.52
N ALA A 238 3.77 -36.55 -7.38
CA ALA A 238 2.81 -37.59 -6.94
C ALA A 238 3.36 -38.54 -5.86
N GLY A 239 4.65 -38.88 -5.94
CA GLY A 239 5.34 -39.72 -4.96
C GLY A 239 5.41 -39.16 -3.53
N VAL A 240 5.17 -37.86 -3.35
CA VAL A 240 5.09 -37.25 -2.01
C VAL A 240 3.93 -37.85 -1.21
N ALA A 241 2.87 -38.26 -1.88
CA ALA A 241 1.73 -38.89 -1.22
C ALA A 241 2.07 -40.20 -0.46
N ASP A 242 3.11 -40.88 -0.88
CA ASP A 242 3.51 -42.16 -0.32
C ASP A 242 4.58 -42.07 0.78
N VAL A 243 5.07 -40.83 1.08
CA VAL A 243 6.11 -40.61 2.09
C VAL A 243 5.50 -40.69 3.50
N PRO A 244 5.98 -41.57 4.39
CA PRO A 244 5.49 -41.66 5.77
C PRO A 244 5.70 -40.33 6.51
N GLY A 245 4.74 -39.90 7.33
CA GLY A 245 4.82 -38.68 8.12
C GLY A 245 4.84 -37.36 7.30
N ARG A 246 4.69 -37.46 5.97
CA ARG A 246 4.48 -36.27 5.18
C ARG A 246 3.27 -35.47 5.69
N HIS A 247 3.40 -34.18 5.66
CA HIS A 247 2.29 -33.28 5.87
C HIS A 247 2.32 -32.20 4.80
N VAL A 248 1.15 -31.89 4.27
CA VAL A 248 0.96 -30.83 3.28
C VAL A 248 -0.05 -29.87 3.86
N ARG A 249 0.35 -28.62 4.05
CA ARG A 249 -0.49 -27.57 4.59
C ARG A 249 -0.70 -26.51 3.51
N GLU A 250 -1.96 -26.19 3.22
CA GLU A 250 -2.29 -25.06 2.37
C GLU A 250 -2.00 -23.74 3.09
N ILE A 251 -1.38 -22.83 2.38
CA ILE A 251 -1.19 -21.45 2.79
C ILE A 251 -1.60 -20.52 1.64
N ARG A 252 -1.93 -19.30 1.95
CA ARG A 252 -2.15 -18.25 0.95
C ARG A 252 -0.94 -17.34 0.88
N ALA A 253 -0.49 -16.98 -0.31
CA ALA A 253 0.62 -16.08 -0.52
C ALA A 253 0.30 -15.06 -1.61
N VAL A 254 0.66 -13.81 -1.36
CA VAL A 254 0.56 -12.73 -2.35
C VAL A 254 1.77 -12.82 -3.26
N LEU A 255 1.55 -13.14 -4.52
CA LEU A 255 2.59 -13.46 -5.49
C LEU A 255 2.50 -12.57 -6.72
N GLY A 256 3.65 -12.04 -7.13
CA GLY A 256 3.86 -11.39 -8.42
C GLY A 256 4.40 -12.38 -9.48
N PRO A 257 4.76 -11.87 -10.69
CA PRO A 257 5.39 -12.66 -11.74
C PRO A 257 6.70 -13.31 -11.31
N SER A 258 7.48 -12.62 -10.49
CA SER A 258 8.67 -13.12 -9.80
C SER A 258 8.86 -12.37 -8.49
N SER A 259 9.76 -12.83 -7.63
CA SER A 259 10.11 -12.15 -6.37
C SER A 259 10.82 -10.80 -6.57
N THR A 260 11.36 -10.56 -7.77
CA THR A 260 12.08 -9.33 -8.13
C THR A 260 11.27 -8.37 -8.99
N PHE A 261 10.18 -8.84 -9.61
CA PHE A 261 9.35 -8.05 -10.51
C PHE A 261 8.79 -6.80 -9.83
N ALA A 262 9.22 -5.63 -10.29
CA ALA A 262 8.84 -4.32 -9.75
C ALA A 262 8.85 -4.23 -8.20
N ALA A 263 9.72 -5.02 -7.54
CA ALA A 263 9.68 -5.24 -6.09
C ALA A 263 9.81 -3.95 -5.27
N SER A 264 10.58 -2.97 -5.74
CA SER A 264 10.73 -1.66 -5.10
C SER A 264 9.46 -0.79 -5.17
N ILE A 265 8.54 -1.11 -6.09
CA ILE A 265 7.27 -0.38 -6.29
C ILE A 265 6.12 -1.16 -5.65
N LEU A 266 5.94 -2.43 -6.04
CA LEU A 266 4.82 -3.26 -5.56
C LEU A 266 4.90 -3.50 -4.07
N GLY A 267 6.09 -3.73 -3.54
CA GLY A 267 6.30 -3.99 -2.13
C GLY A 267 5.96 -5.42 -1.71
N THR A 268 5.84 -5.63 -0.40
CA THR A 268 5.67 -6.95 0.22
C THR A 268 4.53 -6.99 1.20
N VAL A 269 3.99 -8.18 1.44
CA VAL A 269 3.00 -8.50 2.47
C VAL A 269 3.63 -9.41 3.52
N GLY A 270 3.28 -9.23 4.78
CA GLY A 270 3.79 -10.05 5.89
C GLY A 270 3.05 -9.76 7.19
N GLU A 271 3.50 -10.38 8.28
CA GLU A 271 2.98 -10.12 9.62
C GLU A 271 3.22 -8.65 10.01
N PRO A 272 2.29 -8.00 10.73
CA PRO A 272 2.47 -6.62 11.19
C PRO A 272 3.63 -6.50 12.18
N THR A 273 4.26 -5.33 12.26
CA THR A 273 5.21 -5.04 13.34
C THR A 273 4.48 -4.67 14.62
N ALA A 274 5.19 -4.72 15.76
CA ALA A 274 4.63 -4.27 17.03
C ALA A 274 4.12 -2.82 16.95
N GLU A 275 4.85 -1.93 16.26
CA GLU A 275 4.45 -0.54 16.06
C GLU A 275 3.18 -0.42 15.20
N MET A 276 3.00 -1.28 14.19
CA MET A 276 1.79 -1.29 13.37
C MET A 276 0.58 -1.76 14.20
N ILE A 277 0.77 -2.77 15.04
CA ILE A 277 -0.29 -3.27 15.94
C ILE A 277 -0.69 -2.18 16.93
N GLU A 278 0.29 -1.53 17.58
CA GLU A 278 0.03 -0.43 18.52
C GLU A 278 -0.69 0.74 17.85
N ALA A 279 -0.25 1.13 16.64
CA ALA A 279 -0.85 2.23 15.89
C ALA A 279 -2.25 1.92 15.35
N SER A 280 -2.64 0.65 15.28
CA SER A 280 -3.95 0.22 14.76
C SER A 280 -5.10 0.36 15.75
N GLU A 281 -4.80 0.73 17.03
CA GLU A 281 -5.81 0.85 18.09
C GLU A 281 -6.66 -0.42 18.26
N GLY A 282 -6.05 -1.60 18.11
CA GLY A 282 -6.71 -2.90 18.27
C GLY A 282 -7.32 -3.50 17.00
N LYS A 283 -7.17 -2.84 15.85
CA LYS A 283 -7.64 -3.37 14.56
C LYS A 283 -6.74 -4.42 13.93
N LEU A 284 -5.48 -4.53 14.40
CA LEU A 284 -4.51 -5.50 13.93
C LEU A 284 -4.06 -6.43 15.05
N SER A 285 -3.92 -7.70 14.72
CA SER A 285 -3.34 -8.75 15.56
C SER A 285 -2.02 -9.27 14.99
N VAL A 286 -1.28 -10.04 15.78
CA VAL A 286 -0.01 -10.65 15.35
C VAL A 286 -0.17 -11.65 14.20
N ASN A 287 -1.38 -12.18 14.01
CA ASN A 287 -1.67 -13.18 12.99
C ASN A 287 -2.14 -12.57 11.67
N ASP A 288 -2.40 -11.25 11.63
CA ASP A 288 -2.86 -10.58 10.41
C ASP A 288 -1.75 -10.48 9.37
N ARG A 289 -2.16 -10.35 8.12
CA ARG A 289 -1.26 -10.12 7.00
C ARG A 289 -1.48 -8.72 6.42
N VAL A 290 -0.45 -7.89 6.53
CA VAL A 290 -0.50 -6.48 6.12
C VAL A 290 0.56 -6.15 5.08
N GLY A 291 0.32 -5.11 4.32
CA GLY A 291 1.33 -4.55 3.42
C GLY A 291 2.48 -3.93 4.21
N ARG A 292 3.71 -4.37 3.93
CA ARG A 292 4.93 -3.96 4.65
C ARG A 292 5.71 -2.87 3.93
N SER A 293 5.55 -2.75 2.62
CA SER A 293 6.26 -1.77 1.79
C SER A 293 5.54 -1.51 0.47
N GLY A 294 5.98 -0.47 -0.26
CA GLY A 294 5.50 -0.15 -1.60
C GLY A 294 3.99 0.09 -1.69
N LEU A 295 3.40 -0.30 -2.81
CA LEU A 295 1.95 -0.20 -3.02
C LEU A 295 1.16 -1.09 -2.05
N GLN A 296 1.70 -2.26 -1.69
CA GLN A 296 1.07 -3.14 -0.71
C GLN A 296 0.83 -2.44 0.64
N SER A 297 1.80 -1.62 1.10
CA SER A 297 1.65 -0.85 2.34
C SER A 297 0.79 0.39 2.16
N ARG A 298 0.98 1.13 1.05
CA ARG A 298 0.25 2.37 0.80
C ARG A 298 -1.26 2.17 0.67
N TYR A 299 -1.65 1.05 0.06
CA TYR A 299 -3.06 0.69 -0.19
C TYR A 299 -3.50 -0.51 0.64
N ASP A 300 -2.85 -0.74 1.80
CA ASP A 300 -3.11 -1.92 2.61
C ASP A 300 -4.58 -2.05 3.02
N GLU A 301 -5.18 -0.98 3.51
CA GLU A 301 -6.58 -0.95 3.92
C GLU A 301 -7.53 -1.31 2.76
N GLN A 302 -7.28 -0.74 1.56
CA GLN A 302 -8.06 -1.05 0.37
C GLN A 302 -7.82 -2.48 -0.11
N LEU A 303 -6.57 -2.96 -0.13
CA LEU A 303 -6.22 -4.28 -0.67
C LEU A 303 -6.57 -5.43 0.27
N ARG A 304 -6.52 -5.23 1.59
CA ARG A 304 -6.71 -6.29 2.59
C ARG A 304 -8.10 -6.90 2.58
N GLY A 305 -9.13 -6.15 2.18
CA GLY A 305 -10.52 -6.56 2.28
C GLY A 305 -11.02 -6.58 3.73
N VAL A 306 -12.22 -7.06 3.93
CA VAL A 306 -12.85 -7.20 5.25
C VAL A 306 -12.94 -8.69 5.58
N PRO A 307 -12.37 -9.16 6.71
CA PRO A 307 -12.40 -10.55 7.09
C PRO A 307 -13.82 -11.01 7.42
N MET A 308 -14.12 -12.28 7.19
CA MET A 308 -15.30 -12.91 7.76
C MET A 308 -15.08 -13.03 9.27
N MET A 309 -16.04 -12.54 10.04
CA MET A 309 -16.05 -12.66 11.51
C MET A 309 -17.32 -13.34 11.97
N ARG A 310 -17.21 -14.19 12.98
CA ARG A 310 -18.34 -14.91 13.51
C ARG A 310 -18.22 -15.11 15.01
N VAL A 311 -19.33 -14.95 15.72
CA VAL A 311 -19.46 -15.34 17.12
C VAL A 311 -20.46 -16.48 17.20
N ASP A 312 -20.00 -17.62 17.69
CA ASP A 312 -20.82 -18.82 17.88
C ASP A 312 -21.09 -19.06 19.37
N LEU A 313 -22.28 -19.56 19.63
CA LEU A 313 -22.63 -20.23 20.86
C LEU A 313 -22.16 -21.70 20.76
N VAL A 314 -21.23 -22.11 21.63
CA VAL A 314 -20.65 -23.44 21.62
C VAL A 314 -20.75 -24.11 22.99
N PRO A 315 -20.73 -25.46 23.08
CA PRO A 315 -20.69 -26.17 24.36
C PRO A 315 -19.44 -25.77 25.17
N ARG A 316 -19.58 -25.69 26.49
CA ARG A 316 -18.43 -25.68 27.40
C ARG A 316 -17.75 -27.05 27.34
N ALA A 317 -16.43 -27.06 27.60
CA ALA A 317 -15.73 -28.34 27.74
C ALA A 317 -16.36 -29.15 28.87
N ALA A 318 -16.75 -30.39 28.57
CA ALA A 318 -17.24 -31.28 29.60
C ALA A 318 -16.12 -31.56 30.60
N PRO A 319 -16.41 -31.60 31.93
CA PRO A 319 -15.42 -32.04 32.90
C PRO A 319 -14.96 -33.48 32.58
N GLU A 320 -13.67 -33.77 32.80
CA GLU A 320 -13.08 -35.09 32.48
C GLU A 320 -13.85 -36.30 33.07
N SER A 321 -14.67 -36.05 34.12
CA SER A 321 -15.50 -37.04 34.78
C SER A 321 -16.88 -37.23 34.16
N ALA A 322 -17.28 -36.42 33.16
CA ALA A 322 -18.62 -36.51 32.58
C ALA A 322 -18.70 -37.64 31.54
N SER A 323 -19.78 -38.44 31.58
CA SER A 323 -20.09 -39.36 30.50
C SER A 323 -20.38 -38.58 29.21
N PRO A 324 -19.89 -39.03 28.03
CA PRO A 324 -20.16 -38.38 26.77
C PRO A 324 -21.65 -38.21 26.54
N SER A 325 -22.07 -36.97 26.20
CA SER A 325 -23.45 -36.72 25.78
C SER A 325 -23.75 -37.51 24.49
N PRO A 326 -24.89 -38.17 24.38
CA PRO A 326 -25.23 -38.94 23.20
C PRO A 326 -25.47 -38.10 21.93
N THR A 327 -25.63 -36.79 22.08
CA THR A 327 -25.80 -35.87 20.95
C THR A 327 -24.95 -34.61 21.22
N PRO A 328 -23.87 -34.38 20.45
CA PRO A 328 -23.14 -33.12 20.53
C PRO A 328 -24.06 -31.94 20.15
N MET A 329 -24.05 -30.87 20.94
CA MET A 329 -24.73 -29.64 20.55
C MET A 329 -23.97 -29.03 19.39
N GLU A 330 -24.64 -28.77 18.27
CA GLU A 330 -24.07 -28.09 17.13
C GLU A 330 -23.85 -26.61 17.49
N PRO A 331 -22.75 -26.01 17.04
CA PRO A 331 -22.51 -24.56 17.18
C PRO A 331 -23.65 -23.77 16.57
N ARG A 332 -24.10 -22.71 17.27
CA ARG A 332 -25.10 -21.78 16.74
C ARG A 332 -24.48 -20.41 16.57
N THR A 333 -24.55 -19.86 15.37
CA THR A 333 -24.05 -18.52 15.08
C THR A 333 -24.98 -17.46 15.65
N LEU A 334 -24.43 -16.56 16.46
CA LEU A 334 -25.10 -15.41 17.05
C LEU A 334 -24.86 -14.12 16.25
N PHE A 335 -23.67 -13.99 15.69
CA PHE A 335 -23.25 -12.88 14.85
C PHE A 335 -22.40 -13.40 13.70
N GLN A 336 -22.56 -12.83 12.53
CA GLN A 336 -21.71 -13.07 11.37
C GLN A 336 -21.60 -11.81 10.52
N GLN A 337 -20.39 -11.44 10.19
CA GLN A 337 -20.03 -10.50 9.15
C GLN A 337 -19.36 -11.29 8.03
N ASP A 338 -19.89 -11.18 6.82
CA ASP A 338 -19.33 -11.88 5.67
C ASP A 338 -18.02 -11.21 5.20
N GLU A 339 -17.15 -12.00 4.55
CA GLU A 339 -15.95 -11.44 3.93
C GLU A 339 -16.33 -10.47 2.80
N SER A 340 -15.57 -9.38 2.69
CA SER A 340 -15.61 -8.50 1.53
C SER A 340 -14.26 -8.55 0.83
N VAL A 341 -14.24 -9.05 -0.41
CA VAL A 341 -13.04 -9.09 -1.23
C VAL A 341 -12.83 -7.73 -1.88
N SER A 342 -11.63 -7.19 -1.75
CA SER A 342 -11.28 -5.93 -2.41
C SER A 342 -11.27 -6.07 -3.93
N GLU A 343 -11.75 -5.04 -4.64
CA GLU A 343 -11.62 -4.94 -6.11
C GLU A 343 -10.16 -4.78 -6.58
N GLY A 344 -9.25 -4.46 -5.66
CA GLY A 344 -7.84 -4.23 -5.95
C GLY A 344 -7.53 -2.80 -6.40
N ILE A 345 -6.36 -2.63 -7.03
CA ILE A 345 -5.94 -1.37 -7.63
C ILE A 345 -5.44 -1.60 -9.05
N ASP A 346 -5.72 -0.65 -9.94
CA ASP A 346 -5.27 -0.66 -11.34
C ASP A 346 -4.05 0.23 -11.52
N LEU A 347 -3.03 -0.27 -12.20
CA LEU A 347 -1.82 0.46 -12.53
C LEU A 347 -1.77 0.82 -14.02
N SER A 348 -0.96 1.82 -14.35
CA SER A 348 -0.52 2.07 -15.73
C SER A 348 0.62 1.15 -16.17
N LEU A 349 1.19 0.35 -15.27
CA LEU A 349 2.34 -0.52 -15.53
C LEU A 349 2.03 -1.55 -16.62
N ASP A 350 2.92 -1.63 -17.61
CA ASP A 350 2.89 -2.67 -18.64
C ASP A 350 3.80 -3.82 -18.19
N ARG A 351 3.20 -5.00 -18.00
CA ARG A 351 3.90 -6.19 -17.48
C ARG A 351 5.09 -6.60 -18.35
N ASP A 352 4.88 -6.63 -19.66
CA ASP A 352 5.91 -7.14 -20.58
C ASP A 352 7.05 -6.14 -20.72
N LEU A 353 6.73 -4.84 -20.78
CA LEU A 353 7.72 -3.78 -20.84
C LEU A 353 8.54 -3.69 -19.55
N GLN A 354 7.88 -3.82 -18.38
CA GLN A 354 8.58 -3.88 -17.08
C GLN A 354 9.53 -5.08 -17.01
N THR A 355 9.06 -6.27 -17.42
CA THR A 355 9.88 -7.48 -17.45
C THR A 355 11.10 -7.29 -18.34
N LYS A 356 10.90 -6.76 -19.55
CA LYS A 356 12.01 -6.50 -20.48
C LYS A 356 12.99 -5.47 -19.95
N ALA A 357 12.51 -4.41 -19.28
CA ALA A 357 13.37 -3.42 -18.66
C ALA A 357 14.24 -4.04 -17.55
N GLU A 358 13.67 -4.91 -16.72
CA GLU A 358 14.42 -5.66 -15.70
C GLU A 358 15.44 -6.63 -16.31
N GLU A 359 15.09 -7.35 -17.38
CA GLU A 359 16.01 -8.21 -18.12
C GLU A 359 17.21 -7.43 -18.64
N VAL A 360 16.98 -6.26 -19.27
CA VAL A 360 18.06 -5.37 -19.75
C VAL A 360 18.96 -4.92 -18.61
N LEU A 361 18.39 -4.66 -17.44
CA LEU A 361 19.14 -4.18 -16.27
C LEU A 361 19.79 -5.31 -15.45
N SER A 362 19.39 -6.56 -15.66
CA SER A 362 19.84 -7.71 -14.86
C SER A 362 21.36 -7.96 -14.92
N THR A 363 22.00 -7.55 -16.01
CA THR A 363 23.43 -7.70 -16.26
C THR A 363 24.28 -6.51 -15.80
N GLN A 364 23.64 -5.48 -15.25
CA GLN A 364 24.36 -4.29 -14.78
C GLN A 364 24.97 -4.55 -13.40
N GLU A 365 26.30 -4.38 -13.28
CA GLU A 365 27.04 -4.58 -12.03
C GLU A 365 26.74 -3.49 -10.98
N GLY A 366 26.44 -2.26 -11.43
CA GLY A 366 26.12 -1.09 -10.60
C GLY A 366 24.63 -0.72 -10.65
N LEU A 367 24.26 0.32 -9.91
CA LEU A 367 22.90 0.87 -9.97
C LEU A 367 22.63 1.45 -11.35
N ALA A 368 21.62 0.92 -12.00
CA ALA A 368 21.08 1.44 -13.26
C ALA A 368 19.56 1.39 -13.22
N THR A 369 18.91 2.29 -13.95
CA THR A 369 17.44 2.36 -14.01
C THR A 369 16.94 2.63 -15.43
N LEU A 370 15.73 2.16 -15.72
CA LEU A 370 14.93 2.49 -16.89
C LEU A 370 13.54 2.90 -16.46
N VAL A 371 13.08 4.08 -16.87
CA VAL A 371 11.72 4.55 -16.64
C VAL A 371 11.08 4.89 -17.98
N VAL A 372 9.89 4.35 -18.24
CA VAL A 372 9.14 4.56 -19.48
C VAL A 372 7.77 5.15 -19.16
N ILE A 373 7.40 6.23 -19.88
CA ILE A 373 6.14 6.96 -19.71
C ILE A 373 5.40 6.97 -21.05
N ASN A 374 4.11 6.69 -21.00
CA ASN A 374 3.21 6.80 -22.14
C ASN A 374 2.96 8.28 -22.49
N LEU A 375 3.20 8.69 -23.72
CA LEU A 375 3.00 10.08 -24.17
C LEU A 375 1.53 10.48 -24.24
N ALA A 376 0.63 9.53 -24.42
CA ALA A 376 -0.80 9.82 -24.61
C ALA A 376 -1.44 10.33 -23.30
N ASP A 377 -1.15 9.69 -22.18
CA ASP A 377 -1.81 9.95 -20.90
C ASP A 377 -0.87 10.28 -19.73
N GLY A 378 0.43 9.98 -19.82
CA GLY A 378 1.40 10.17 -18.75
C GLY A 378 1.55 8.97 -17.82
N GLY A 379 0.90 7.85 -18.10
CA GLY A 379 1.03 6.61 -17.33
C GLY A 379 2.45 6.06 -17.35
N VAL A 380 2.95 5.64 -16.19
CA VAL A 380 4.25 4.98 -16.05
C VAL A 380 4.10 3.52 -16.50
N LEU A 381 4.67 3.19 -17.67
CA LEU A 381 4.60 1.85 -18.24
C LEU A 381 5.66 0.91 -17.66
N ALA A 382 6.81 1.44 -17.29
CA ALA A 382 7.87 0.69 -16.62
C ALA A 382 8.70 1.61 -15.73
N ALA A 383 9.16 1.08 -14.58
CA ALA A 383 10.11 1.75 -13.71
C ALA A 383 11.00 0.68 -13.04
N ALA A 384 12.00 0.25 -13.78
CA ALA A 384 12.89 -0.83 -13.43
C ALA A 384 14.23 -0.31 -12.91
N GLN A 385 14.87 -1.13 -12.07
CA GLN A 385 16.24 -0.90 -11.60
C GLN A 385 17.02 -2.20 -11.58
N SER A 386 18.36 -2.08 -11.65
CA SER A 386 19.27 -3.22 -11.55
C SER A 386 19.17 -3.88 -10.17
N PRO A 387 19.54 -5.17 -10.05
CA PRO A 387 19.49 -5.91 -8.78
C PRO A 387 20.24 -5.23 -7.63
N THR A 388 21.34 -4.52 -7.93
CA THR A 388 22.11 -3.74 -6.96
C THR A 388 21.35 -2.59 -6.32
N GLY A 389 20.24 -2.12 -6.92
CA GLY A 389 19.35 -1.12 -6.34
C GLY A 389 18.57 -1.61 -5.12
N GLY A 390 18.46 -2.93 -4.93
CA GLY A 390 17.72 -3.52 -3.81
C GLY A 390 16.24 -3.12 -3.78
N THR A 391 15.72 -2.88 -2.59
CA THR A 391 14.32 -2.52 -2.37
C THR A 391 14.04 -1.00 -2.34
N TYR A 392 15.09 -0.17 -2.28
CA TYR A 392 14.90 1.28 -2.36
C TYR A 392 14.49 1.69 -3.78
N PRO A 393 13.44 2.49 -3.98
CA PRO A 393 12.89 2.78 -5.32
C PRO A 393 13.71 3.84 -6.07
N HIS A 394 14.94 3.53 -6.47
CA HIS A 394 15.86 4.45 -7.15
C HIS A 394 15.29 5.01 -8.46
N ALA A 395 14.56 4.20 -9.21
CA ALA A 395 13.94 4.60 -10.47
C ALA A 395 12.92 5.74 -10.29
N THR A 396 12.20 5.74 -9.17
CA THR A 396 11.10 6.68 -8.95
C THR A 396 11.39 7.74 -7.89
N PHE A 397 12.25 7.44 -6.91
CA PHE A 397 12.50 8.29 -5.74
C PHE A 397 13.97 8.70 -5.57
N GLY A 398 14.87 8.15 -6.38
CA GLY A 398 16.29 8.51 -6.35
C GLY A 398 16.51 10.02 -6.53
N LYS A 399 17.60 10.55 -5.95
CA LYS A 399 17.97 11.97 -6.00
C LYS A 399 19.38 12.09 -6.55
N PHE A 400 19.50 12.34 -7.85
CA PHE A 400 20.76 12.39 -8.55
C PHE A 400 20.92 13.70 -9.31
N ALA A 401 22.15 14.16 -9.50
CA ALA A 401 22.43 15.29 -10.38
C ALA A 401 22.12 14.88 -11.84
N PRO A 402 21.22 15.56 -12.55
CA PRO A 402 20.83 15.19 -13.91
C PRO A 402 21.87 15.56 -14.97
N GLY A 403 22.82 16.42 -14.64
CA GLY A 403 23.79 16.92 -15.57
C GLY A 403 23.16 17.51 -16.83
N SER A 404 23.77 17.31 -17.96
CA SER A 404 23.36 17.92 -19.23
C SER A 404 21.95 17.52 -19.73
N THR A 405 21.27 16.52 -19.15
CA THR A 405 19.87 16.27 -19.49
C THR A 405 18.97 17.42 -19.05
N PHE A 406 19.35 18.10 -17.97
CA PHE A 406 18.64 19.30 -17.47
C PHE A 406 18.70 20.51 -18.41
N LYS A 407 19.59 20.48 -19.42
CA LYS A 407 19.62 21.53 -20.46
C LYS A 407 18.33 21.64 -21.26
N VAL A 408 17.44 20.63 -21.21
CA VAL A 408 16.09 20.74 -21.76
C VAL A 408 15.30 21.82 -21.00
N VAL A 409 15.37 21.79 -19.66
CA VAL A 409 14.74 22.79 -18.78
C VAL A 409 15.38 24.15 -18.99
N SER A 410 16.72 24.18 -19.02
CA SER A 410 17.47 25.46 -19.21
C SER A 410 17.22 26.07 -20.58
N ALA A 411 17.09 25.27 -21.63
CA ALA A 411 16.74 25.76 -22.97
C ALA A 411 15.33 26.37 -22.98
N LEU A 412 14.35 25.77 -22.32
CA LEU A 412 13.02 26.37 -22.15
C LEU A 412 13.10 27.73 -21.45
N ALA A 413 13.84 27.80 -20.34
CA ALA A 413 14.03 29.06 -19.62
C ALA A 413 14.69 30.13 -20.52
N MET A 414 15.72 29.77 -21.28
CA MET A 414 16.38 30.69 -22.24
C MET A 414 15.42 31.10 -23.36
N MET A 415 14.59 30.20 -23.89
CA MET A 415 13.60 30.51 -24.92
C MET A 415 12.56 31.53 -24.41
N ARG A 416 12.14 31.44 -23.16
CA ARG A 416 11.26 32.42 -22.50
C ARG A 416 11.89 33.81 -22.34
N HIS A 417 13.23 33.89 -22.46
CA HIS A 417 14.01 35.12 -22.50
C HIS A 417 14.42 35.54 -23.91
N GLY A 418 13.78 34.98 -24.94
CA GLY A 418 13.99 35.36 -26.34
C GLY A 418 15.20 34.72 -27.02
N VAL A 419 15.89 33.75 -26.37
CA VAL A 419 17.00 32.99 -26.95
C VAL A 419 16.45 31.68 -27.54
N GLY A 420 15.94 31.74 -28.77
CA GLY A 420 15.35 30.62 -29.46
C GLY A 420 16.37 29.67 -30.11
N PRO A 421 15.92 28.54 -30.71
CA PRO A 421 16.78 27.48 -31.28
C PRO A 421 17.79 28.01 -32.32
N SER A 422 17.43 29.00 -33.12
CA SER A 422 18.29 29.63 -34.16
C SER A 422 19.13 30.82 -33.66
N SER A 423 18.93 31.24 -32.40
CA SER A 423 19.70 32.34 -31.81
C SER A 423 21.17 31.97 -31.67
N THR A 424 22.05 32.92 -32.00
CA THR A 424 23.49 32.74 -31.82
C THR A 424 23.87 32.91 -30.36
N VAL A 425 24.55 31.94 -29.80
CA VAL A 425 25.13 31.93 -28.44
C VAL A 425 26.65 31.76 -28.52
N GLN A 426 27.37 32.22 -27.49
CA GLN A 426 28.82 32.05 -27.41
C GLN A 426 29.12 30.76 -26.62
N CYS A 427 29.94 29.90 -27.20
CA CYS A 427 30.46 28.70 -26.56
C CYS A 427 31.99 28.80 -26.40
N PRO A 428 32.50 29.58 -25.45
CA PRO A 428 33.94 29.63 -25.20
C PRO A 428 34.42 28.30 -24.58
N ALA A 429 35.72 28.01 -24.66
CA ALA A 429 36.31 26.82 -24.05
C ALA A 429 36.11 26.81 -22.52
N THR A 430 36.22 27.98 -21.89
CA THR A 430 35.98 28.20 -20.45
C THR A 430 35.22 29.47 -20.21
N LEU A 431 34.47 29.55 -19.09
CA LEU A 431 33.74 30.75 -18.66
C LEU A 431 33.90 30.93 -17.15
N PRO A 432 34.57 32.02 -16.70
CA PRO A 432 34.66 32.33 -15.28
C PRO A 432 33.32 32.90 -14.77
N VAL A 433 32.89 32.44 -13.61
CA VAL A 433 31.77 32.97 -12.85
C VAL A 433 32.25 33.13 -11.41
N ASP A 434 32.43 34.38 -10.97
CA ASP A 434 33.05 34.71 -9.70
C ASP A 434 34.39 33.97 -9.47
N THR A 435 34.47 33.12 -8.46
CA THR A 435 35.69 32.35 -8.11
C THR A 435 35.81 31.00 -8.81
N TYR A 436 34.80 30.59 -9.60
CA TYR A 436 34.77 29.30 -10.27
C TYR A 436 34.85 29.45 -11.80
N THR A 437 35.60 28.58 -12.45
CA THR A 437 35.71 28.58 -13.92
C THR A 437 35.04 27.31 -14.47
N PHE A 438 33.95 27.52 -15.19
CA PHE A 438 33.25 26.43 -15.90
C PHE A 438 33.95 26.10 -17.22
N GLY A 439 33.94 24.82 -17.59
CA GLY A 439 34.50 24.34 -18.85
C GLY A 439 33.54 23.40 -19.56
N ASN A 440 33.82 23.12 -20.82
CA ASN A 440 33.21 22.05 -21.57
C ASN A 440 33.89 20.71 -21.23
N TYR A 441 33.29 19.58 -21.62
CA TYR A 441 33.92 18.27 -21.41
C TYR A 441 35.22 18.11 -22.21
N THR A 442 36.10 17.24 -21.79
CA THR A 442 37.38 16.96 -22.44
C THR A 442 37.21 16.52 -23.89
N GLY A 443 37.90 17.18 -24.82
CA GLY A 443 37.80 16.92 -26.27
C GLY A 443 36.65 17.63 -26.97
N TYR A 444 35.95 18.58 -26.29
CA TYR A 444 34.90 19.39 -26.92
C TYR A 444 35.45 20.25 -28.07
N GLY A 445 34.92 20.04 -29.30
CA GLY A 445 35.45 20.68 -30.53
C GLY A 445 34.55 21.79 -31.12
N HIS A 446 33.39 22.11 -30.53
CA HIS A 446 32.39 23.04 -31.12
C HIS A 446 32.34 24.38 -30.39
N THR A 447 33.51 25.06 -30.28
CA THR A 447 33.63 26.35 -29.62
C THR A 447 33.35 27.53 -30.58
N GLY A 448 33.07 28.72 -30.00
CA GLY A 448 32.83 29.98 -30.74
C GLY A 448 31.35 30.37 -30.79
N ALA A 449 31.00 31.16 -31.80
CA ALA A 449 29.62 31.58 -32.05
C ALA A 449 28.86 30.46 -32.77
N ILE A 450 27.86 29.86 -32.11
CA ILE A 450 27.07 28.73 -32.61
C ILE A 450 25.58 28.99 -32.34
N THR A 451 24.68 28.22 -32.97
CA THR A 451 23.25 28.31 -32.66
C THR A 451 22.96 27.70 -31.31
N LEU A 452 21.85 28.09 -30.65
CA LEU A 452 21.39 27.40 -29.42
C LEU A 452 21.14 25.91 -29.70
N THR A 453 20.64 25.54 -30.89
CA THR A 453 20.49 24.14 -31.33
C THR A 453 21.84 23.42 -31.35
N ASP A 454 22.90 24.04 -31.88
CA ASP A 454 24.24 23.42 -31.90
C ASP A 454 24.82 23.31 -30.48
N ALA A 455 24.65 24.34 -29.63
CA ALA A 455 25.04 24.31 -28.23
C ALA A 455 24.33 23.21 -27.47
N PHE A 456 23.03 22.96 -27.74
CA PHE A 456 22.22 21.90 -27.14
C PHE A 456 22.65 20.52 -27.61
N LYS A 457 22.69 20.26 -28.92
CA LYS A 457 22.97 18.94 -29.49
C LYS A 457 24.37 18.43 -29.21
N TYR A 458 25.38 19.36 -29.14
CA TYR A 458 26.75 19.03 -28.76
C TYR A 458 27.02 19.24 -27.27
N SER A 459 25.98 19.64 -26.51
CA SER A 459 26.04 19.77 -25.05
C SER A 459 27.06 20.81 -24.53
N CYS A 460 27.24 21.97 -25.19
CA CYS A 460 28.10 23.05 -24.70
C CYS A 460 27.70 23.49 -23.29
N ASN A 461 28.60 23.39 -22.31
CA ASN A 461 28.33 23.84 -20.94
C ASN A 461 28.38 25.37 -20.85
N THR A 462 29.40 25.99 -21.41
CA THR A 462 29.66 27.40 -21.22
C THR A 462 28.60 28.32 -21.83
N ALA A 463 27.92 27.89 -22.91
CA ALA A 463 26.79 28.60 -23.48
C ALA A 463 25.55 28.60 -22.55
N PHE A 464 25.28 27.46 -21.89
CA PHE A 464 24.17 27.36 -20.93
C PHE A 464 24.49 28.08 -19.62
N VAL A 465 25.72 27.95 -19.11
CA VAL A 465 26.21 28.70 -17.94
C VAL A 465 26.07 30.22 -18.15
N ALA A 466 26.38 30.74 -19.35
CA ALA A 466 26.20 32.13 -19.69
C ALA A 466 24.72 32.56 -19.63
N GLY A 467 23.78 31.66 -19.89
CA GLY A 467 22.34 31.89 -19.76
C GLY A 467 21.89 32.28 -18.34
N ALA A 468 22.67 31.94 -17.31
CA ALA A 468 22.37 32.29 -15.92
C ALA A 468 22.42 33.83 -15.67
N GLU A 469 23.03 34.59 -16.55
CA GLU A 469 23.00 36.07 -16.45
C GLU A 469 21.61 36.67 -16.78
N GLN A 470 20.79 35.91 -17.52
CA GLN A 470 19.46 36.35 -17.96
C GLN A 470 18.34 35.57 -17.23
N VAL A 471 18.58 34.33 -16.86
CA VAL A 471 17.61 33.44 -16.23
C VAL A 471 17.83 33.43 -14.72
N THR A 472 16.81 33.81 -13.93
CA THR A 472 16.85 33.71 -12.46
C THR A 472 16.56 32.30 -12.00
N SER A 473 16.81 32.00 -10.72
CA SER A 473 16.48 30.68 -10.13
C SER A 473 14.97 30.40 -10.20
N GLU A 474 14.13 31.40 -9.94
CA GLU A 474 12.67 31.28 -9.97
C GLU A 474 12.17 30.97 -11.40
N GLN A 475 12.79 31.58 -12.41
CA GLN A 475 12.45 31.36 -13.81
C GLN A 475 12.90 29.97 -14.27
N LEU A 476 14.03 29.48 -13.77
CA LEU A 476 14.50 28.12 -14.02
C LEU A 476 13.56 27.09 -13.36
N THR A 477 13.12 27.35 -12.12
CA THR A 477 12.12 26.54 -11.41
C THR A 477 10.77 26.55 -12.14
N ALA A 478 10.32 27.69 -12.62
CA ALA A 478 9.09 27.80 -13.42
C ALA A 478 9.17 27.01 -14.73
N ALA A 479 10.32 27.02 -15.41
CA ALA A 479 10.55 26.21 -16.60
C ALA A 479 10.56 24.70 -16.27
N ALA A 480 11.14 24.31 -15.14
CA ALA A 480 11.11 22.95 -14.64
C ALA A 480 9.65 22.48 -14.39
N GLY A 481 8.84 23.28 -13.72
CA GLY A 481 7.42 23.00 -13.49
C GLY A 481 6.62 22.82 -14.77
N SER A 482 6.92 23.59 -15.83
CA SER A 482 6.28 23.44 -17.14
C SER A 482 6.65 22.12 -17.86
N LEU A 483 7.70 21.44 -17.39
CA LEU A 483 8.14 20.12 -17.88
C LEU A 483 7.86 19.00 -16.86
N GLY A 484 7.00 19.27 -15.86
CA GLY A 484 6.53 18.29 -14.91
C GLY A 484 7.50 17.95 -13.76
N VAL A 485 8.51 18.82 -13.49
CA VAL A 485 9.50 18.58 -12.44
C VAL A 485 9.70 19.80 -11.55
N GLY A 486 10.35 19.60 -10.38
CA GLY A 486 10.63 20.67 -9.41
C GLY A 486 9.48 20.97 -8.44
N THR A 487 8.35 20.32 -8.59
CA THR A 487 7.20 20.33 -7.67
C THR A 487 6.81 18.90 -7.40
N ASP A 488 6.48 18.59 -6.15
CA ASP A 488 6.08 17.25 -5.77
C ASP A 488 4.60 17.03 -6.03
N TYR A 489 4.26 15.87 -6.60
CA TYR A 489 2.89 15.45 -6.93
C TYR A 489 2.61 14.07 -6.34
N ASP A 490 1.38 13.82 -5.93
CA ASP A 490 0.94 12.48 -5.60
C ASP A 490 0.60 11.68 -6.88
N ALA A 491 1.52 10.83 -7.29
CA ALA A 491 1.37 9.94 -8.44
C ALA A 491 0.82 8.55 -8.08
N GLY A 492 0.33 8.40 -6.83
CA GLY A 492 -0.17 7.12 -6.30
C GLY A 492 0.90 6.17 -5.77
N PHE A 493 2.17 6.55 -5.77
CA PHE A 493 3.28 5.72 -5.30
C PHE A 493 4.45 6.57 -4.79
N THR A 494 5.48 5.93 -4.23
CA THR A 494 6.68 6.63 -3.76
C THR A 494 7.44 7.21 -4.94
N SER A 495 7.37 8.53 -5.10
CA SER A 495 7.90 9.27 -6.23
C SER A 495 8.61 10.56 -5.79
N ASN A 496 9.54 11.05 -6.60
CA ASN A 496 10.24 12.32 -6.45
C ASN A 496 10.35 12.99 -7.81
N PHE A 497 9.79 14.17 -7.95
CA PHE A 497 9.81 14.94 -9.19
C PHE A 497 10.99 15.92 -9.27
N GLY A 498 11.98 15.76 -8.41
CA GLY A 498 13.19 16.55 -8.40
C GLY A 498 13.07 17.86 -7.63
N THR A 499 14.23 18.51 -7.49
CA THR A 499 14.37 19.79 -6.80
C THR A 499 15.23 20.72 -7.65
N VAL A 500 14.78 21.97 -7.80
CA VAL A 500 15.52 23.07 -8.42
C VAL A 500 15.59 24.17 -7.36
N ALA A 501 16.58 24.08 -6.48
CA ALA A 501 16.71 25.01 -5.38
C ALA A 501 17.45 26.30 -5.80
N PRO A 502 17.10 27.46 -5.22
CA PRO A 502 17.85 28.70 -5.41
C PRO A 502 19.25 28.57 -4.80
N GLY A 503 20.19 29.33 -5.33
CA GLY A 503 21.55 29.38 -4.84
C GLY A 503 22.23 30.70 -5.17
N ASN A 504 23.51 30.80 -4.82
CA ASN A 504 24.34 31.96 -5.21
C ASN A 504 24.57 31.99 -6.74
N ARG A 505 25.36 32.94 -7.24
CA ARG A 505 25.59 33.10 -8.69
C ARG A 505 26.28 31.87 -9.30
N ILE A 506 27.23 31.23 -8.59
CA ILE A 506 27.91 30.01 -9.03
C ILE A 506 26.91 28.85 -9.06
N ASP A 507 26.09 28.69 -8.01
CA ASP A 507 25.06 27.64 -7.94
C ASP A 507 24.04 27.76 -9.08
N ARG A 508 23.57 28.99 -9.35
CA ARG A 508 22.65 29.25 -10.46
C ARG A 508 23.27 28.90 -11.81
N ALA A 509 24.53 29.28 -12.01
CA ALA A 509 25.29 28.93 -13.21
C ALA A 509 25.47 27.42 -13.37
N ALA A 510 25.76 26.67 -12.28
CA ALA A 510 25.82 25.22 -12.24
C ALA A 510 24.47 24.59 -12.50
N SER A 511 23.38 25.15 -11.96
CA SER A 511 22.02 24.67 -12.17
C SER A 511 21.60 24.69 -13.64
N MET A 512 22.10 25.65 -14.44
CA MET A 512 21.84 25.68 -15.89
C MET A 512 22.38 24.49 -16.67
N ILE A 513 23.26 23.70 -16.06
CA ILE A 513 23.84 22.47 -16.64
C ILE A 513 23.49 21.21 -15.80
N GLY A 514 22.48 21.33 -14.90
CA GLY A 514 22.00 20.24 -14.07
C GLY A 514 22.98 19.78 -13.00
N GLN A 515 23.75 20.73 -12.46
CA GLN A 515 24.68 20.56 -11.36
C GLN A 515 24.29 21.50 -10.20
N GLY A 516 25.11 21.65 -9.19
CA GLY A 516 24.86 22.55 -8.06
C GLY A 516 23.68 22.07 -7.20
N GLN A 517 22.62 22.88 -7.13
CA GLN A 517 21.45 22.64 -6.26
C GLN A 517 20.31 21.87 -6.97
N VAL A 518 20.57 21.27 -8.15
CA VAL A 518 19.57 20.50 -8.91
C VAL A 518 19.73 19.01 -8.63
N THR A 519 18.65 18.37 -8.20
CA THR A 519 18.56 16.92 -8.11
C THR A 519 17.28 16.43 -8.78
N MET A 520 17.34 15.29 -9.47
CA MET A 520 16.24 14.68 -10.19
C MET A 520 16.19 13.17 -9.93
N SER A 521 14.99 12.60 -9.97
CA SER A 521 14.84 11.16 -10.11
C SER A 521 14.84 10.77 -11.59
N PRO A 522 15.10 9.48 -11.91
CA PRO A 522 14.91 8.97 -13.26
C PRO A 522 13.47 9.17 -13.77
N LEU A 523 12.46 9.02 -12.90
CA LEU A 523 11.07 9.36 -13.19
C LEU A 523 10.89 10.82 -13.59
N GLY A 524 11.46 11.75 -12.83
CA GLY A 524 11.40 13.18 -13.15
C GLY A 524 12.05 13.51 -14.50
N MET A 525 13.17 12.87 -14.82
CA MET A 525 13.82 13.07 -16.11
C MET A 525 13.04 12.41 -17.28
N ALA A 526 12.33 11.30 -17.02
CA ALA A 526 11.40 10.74 -17.99
C ALA A 526 10.19 11.67 -18.24
N SER A 527 9.69 12.35 -17.19
CA SER A 527 8.63 13.37 -17.28
C SER A 527 9.05 14.56 -18.17
N VAL A 528 10.29 15.02 -18.05
CA VAL A 528 10.84 16.08 -18.94
C VAL A 528 10.80 15.61 -20.40
N ALA A 529 11.24 14.40 -20.70
CA ALA A 529 11.21 13.85 -22.06
C ALA A 529 9.76 13.65 -22.56
N ALA A 530 8.85 13.19 -21.68
CA ALA A 530 7.43 13.01 -22.00
C ALA A 530 6.76 14.35 -22.30
N SER A 531 7.05 15.38 -21.53
CA SER A 531 6.49 16.71 -21.75
C SER A 531 6.93 17.30 -23.11
N VAL A 532 8.19 17.11 -23.48
CA VAL A 532 8.66 17.54 -24.81
C VAL A 532 8.05 16.67 -25.91
N GLY A 533 8.10 15.36 -25.79
CA GLY A 533 7.59 14.41 -26.80
C GLY A 533 6.11 14.61 -27.11
N SER A 534 5.27 14.75 -26.07
CA SER A 534 3.84 14.97 -26.20
C SER A 534 3.45 16.41 -26.56
N GLY A 535 4.36 17.36 -26.40
CA GLY A 535 4.08 18.80 -26.63
C GLY A 535 3.21 19.46 -25.56
N ARG A 536 3.04 18.84 -24.40
CA ARG A 536 2.28 19.33 -23.25
C ARG A 536 3.00 18.98 -21.95
N THR A 537 2.69 19.69 -20.87
CA THR A 537 3.18 19.30 -19.54
C THR A 537 2.63 17.93 -19.15
N VAL A 538 3.49 16.99 -18.83
CA VAL A 538 3.13 15.64 -18.36
C VAL A 538 3.54 15.50 -16.91
N ILE A 539 2.58 15.14 -16.06
CA ILE A 539 2.82 14.67 -14.70
C ILE A 539 2.61 13.15 -14.71
N PRO A 540 3.66 12.35 -14.49
CA PRO A 540 3.51 10.90 -14.47
C PRO A 540 2.62 10.42 -13.35
N TRP A 541 1.87 9.37 -13.61
CA TRP A 541 1.05 8.66 -12.64
C TRP A 541 1.24 7.14 -12.80
N LEU A 542 1.02 6.38 -11.72
CA LEU A 542 1.12 4.92 -11.74
C LEU A 542 -0.19 4.26 -11.33
N VAL A 543 -0.82 4.72 -10.27
CA VAL A 543 -2.09 4.18 -9.79
C VAL A 543 -3.23 5.00 -10.36
N LYS A 544 -4.20 4.35 -10.98
CA LYS A 544 -5.39 4.97 -11.56
C LYS A 544 -6.15 5.77 -10.48
N GLY A 545 -6.57 6.98 -10.86
CA GLY A 545 -7.19 7.92 -9.92
C GLY A 545 -6.21 8.90 -9.27
N HIS A 546 -4.90 8.79 -9.56
CA HIS A 546 -3.84 9.69 -9.10
C HIS A 546 -3.23 10.53 -10.22
N GLU A 547 -4.00 10.83 -11.27
CA GLU A 547 -3.58 11.67 -12.39
C GLU A 547 -3.56 13.14 -11.97
N ALA A 548 -2.40 13.62 -11.51
CA ALA A 548 -2.25 14.99 -11.03
C ALA A 548 -2.25 16.01 -12.18
N GLN A 549 -2.81 17.19 -11.92
CA GLN A 549 -2.77 18.31 -12.85
C GLN A 549 -1.55 19.18 -12.63
N PRO A 550 -0.92 19.70 -13.70
CA PRO A 550 0.20 20.62 -13.58
C PRO A 550 -0.18 21.87 -12.79
N THR A 551 0.66 22.27 -11.84
CA THR A 551 0.48 23.51 -11.07
C THR A 551 1.22 24.72 -11.68
N ALA A 552 2.22 24.47 -12.52
CA ALA A 552 2.97 25.49 -13.24
C ALA A 552 2.28 25.90 -14.55
N ALA A 553 2.73 27.01 -15.14
CA ALA A 553 2.28 27.42 -16.47
C ALA A 553 2.56 26.31 -17.50
N PRO A 554 1.59 25.91 -18.33
CA PRO A 554 1.78 24.82 -19.27
C PRO A 554 2.84 25.15 -20.32
N LEU A 555 3.43 24.07 -20.89
CA LEU A 555 4.30 24.16 -22.05
C LEU A 555 3.48 24.62 -23.27
N THR A 556 3.91 25.69 -23.92
CA THR A 556 3.26 26.17 -25.15
C THR A 556 3.68 25.33 -26.37
N ALA A 557 2.85 25.29 -27.40
CA ALA A 557 3.17 24.56 -28.64
C ALA A 557 4.47 25.06 -29.31
N ALA A 558 4.74 26.35 -29.28
CA ALA A 558 5.97 26.94 -29.85
C ALA A 558 7.22 26.54 -29.04
N GLU A 559 7.11 26.52 -27.69
CA GLU A 559 8.17 26.04 -26.82
C GLU A 559 8.45 24.54 -27.03
N ALA A 560 7.38 23.74 -27.10
CA ALA A 560 7.50 22.30 -27.38
C ALA A 560 8.20 22.05 -28.73
N GLN A 561 7.77 22.71 -29.81
CA GLN A 561 8.40 22.59 -31.13
C GLN A 561 9.88 22.97 -31.11
N GLY A 562 10.24 24.04 -30.38
CA GLY A 562 11.63 24.45 -30.24
C GLY A 562 12.48 23.37 -29.52
N LEU A 563 11.98 22.81 -28.42
CA LEU A 563 12.65 21.73 -27.68
C LEU A 563 12.72 20.44 -28.51
N GLN A 564 11.64 20.06 -29.19
CA GLN A 564 11.59 18.91 -30.08
C GLN A 564 12.62 19.01 -31.20
N ALA A 565 12.76 20.20 -31.83
CA ALA A 565 13.76 20.44 -32.87
C ALA A 565 15.19 20.23 -32.33
N MET A 566 15.50 20.75 -31.13
CA MET A 566 16.83 20.62 -30.52
C MET A 566 17.11 19.17 -30.10
N MET A 567 16.13 18.45 -29.50
CA MET A 567 16.28 17.04 -29.12
C MET A 567 16.38 16.13 -30.37
N LYS A 568 15.65 16.44 -31.45
CA LYS A 568 15.78 15.73 -32.73
C LYS A 568 17.19 15.94 -33.33
N ALA A 569 17.70 17.15 -33.33
CA ALA A 569 19.06 17.43 -33.81
C ALA A 569 20.14 16.66 -33.03
N THR A 570 19.88 16.38 -31.74
CA THR A 570 20.77 15.56 -30.90
C THR A 570 20.83 14.11 -31.38
N VAL A 571 19.72 13.54 -31.85
CA VAL A 571 19.65 12.20 -32.46
C VAL A 571 20.20 12.22 -33.89
N ASP A 572 19.84 13.21 -34.70
CA ASP A 572 20.22 13.23 -36.11
C ASP A 572 21.73 13.37 -36.32
N THR A 573 22.36 14.33 -35.60
CA THR A 573 23.77 14.74 -35.83
C THR A 573 24.53 15.09 -34.55
N GLY A 574 23.93 14.89 -33.35
CA GLY A 574 24.51 15.26 -32.07
C GLY A 574 25.07 14.07 -31.28
N THR A 575 24.96 14.16 -29.97
CA THR A 575 25.56 13.20 -29.01
C THR A 575 24.74 11.91 -28.83
N ALA A 576 23.55 11.79 -29.43
CA ALA A 576 22.66 10.63 -29.30
C ALA A 576 22.41 9.91 -30.64
N GLN A 577 23.35 9.96 -31.60
CA GLN A 577 23.19 9.33 -32.92
C GLN A 577 22.98 7.82 -32.87
N SER A 578 23.43 7.15 -31.80
CA SER A 578 23.21 5.72 -31.59
C SER A 578 21.73 5.33 -31.45
N LEU A 579 20.86 6.30 -31.12
CA LEU A 579 19.40 6.10 -31.00
C LEU A 579 18.64 6.37 -32.31
N LYS A 580 19.34 6.68 -33.41
CA LYS A 580 18.71 6.97 -34.70
C LYS A 580 17.94 5.75 -35.22
N GLY A 581 16.68 5.93 -35.55
CA GLY A 581 15.76 4.87 -35.97
C GLY A 581 14.96 4.24 -34.84
N THR A 582 15.38 4.44 -33.57
CA THR A 582 14.65 3.99 -32.38
C THR A 582 13.94 5.14 -31.69
N MET A 583 14.60 6.30 -31.57
CA MET A 583 14.08 7.50 -30.92
C MET A 583 14.05 8.70 -31.89
N ILE A 584 13.06 9.57 -31.70
CA ILE A 584 12.90 10.81 -32.47
C ILE A 584 13.75 11.94 -31.87
N GLY A 585 13.73 12.08 -30.56
CA GLY A 585 14.45 13.11 -29.85
C GLY A 585 15.14 12.58 -28.60
N ALA A 586 16.30 13.13 -28.25
CA ALA A 586 17.04 12.70 -27.09
C ALA A 586 17.92 13.82 -26.50
N LYS A 587 18.36 13.64 -25.26
CA LYS A 587 19.43 14.43 -24.63
C LYS A 587 20.30 13.54 -23.76
N THR A 588 21.62 13.60 -24.01
CA THR A 588 22.64 12.96 -23.17
C THR A 588 22.95 13.78 -21.94
N GLY A 589 23.26 13.12 -20.84
CA GLY A 589 23.76 13.71 -19.61
C GLY A 589 24.99 13.00 -19.08
N THR A 590 25.89 13.78 -18.51
CA THR A 590 27.01 13.30 -17.72
C THR A 590 27.12 14.24 -16.54
N ALA A 591 27.02 13.75 -15.31
CA ALA A 591 27.07 14.56 -14.11
C ALA A 591 28.18 14.06 -13.18
N GLN A 592 29.07 14.97 -12.77
CA GLN A 592 30.10 14.64 -11.80
C GLN A 592 29.52 14.62 -10.39
N TRP A 593 29.94 13.64 -9.59
CA TRP A 593 29.54 13.48 -8.20
C TRP A 593 30.67 12.88 -7.35
N GLY A 594 30.55 12.97 -6.03
CA GLY A 594 31.58 12.52 -5.10
C GLY A 594 32.60 13.60 -4.71
N PRO A 595 33.50 13.29 -3.76
CA PRO A 595 34.47 14.25 -3.23
C PRO A 595 35.51 14.65 -4.28
N ALA A 596 36.06 15.85 -4.14
CA ALA A 596 37.13 16.36 -5.02
C ALA A 596 38.33 15.39 -5.06
N GLY A 597 38.78 15.05 -6.27
CA GLY A 597 39.89 14.12 -6.49
C GLY A 597 39.47 12.64 -6.57
N GLN A 598 38.21 12.29 -6.26
CA GLN A 598 37.64 10.96 -6.41
C GLN A 598 36.28 11.02 -7.13
N GLN A 599 36.11 12.01 -7.99
CA GLN A 599 34.85 12.21 -8.69
C GLN A 599 34.54 11.06 -9.64
N GLN A 600 33.32 10.59 -9.57
CA GLN A 600 32.70 9.65 -10.50
C GLN A 600 31.70 10.40 -11.39
N THR A 601 31.16 9.75 -12.38
CA THR A 601 30.19 10.34 -13.29
C THR A 601 28.91 9.50 -13.36
N HIS A 602 27.77 10.16 -13.22
CA HIS A 602 26.49 9.59 -13.63
C HIS A 602 26.36 9.65 -15.15
N ALA A 603 25.87 8.59 -15.75
CA ALA A 603 25.51 8.57 -17.17
C ALA A 603 23.99 8.59 -17.33
N TRP A 604 23.49 9.56 -18.10
CA TRP A 604 22.08 9.77 -18.34
C TRP A 604 21.73 9.82 -19.82
N MET A 605 20.59 9.25 -20.19
CA MET A 605 19.94 9.46 -21.47
C MET A 605 18.44 9.63 -21.25
N ILE A 606 17.88 10.75 -21.74
CA ILE A 606 16.42 10.88 -21.88
C ILE A 606 16.08 10.95 -23.36
N ALA A 607 15.02 10.28 -23.76
CA ALA A 607 14.61 10.21 -25.14
C ALA A 607 13.09 10.01 -25.26
N TYR A 608 12.56 10.24 -26.46
CA TYR A 608 11.17 9.93 -26.78
C TYR A 608 11.04 9.48 -28.24
N ASN A 609 10.01 8.69 -28.53
CA ASN A 609 9.53 8.36 -29.87
C ASN A 609 8.06 8.83 -30.03
N ASP A 610 7.29 8.24 -30.95
CA ASP A 610 5.90 8.64 -31.19
C ASP A 610 4.94 8.24 -30.06
N THR A 611 5.30 7.27 -29.22
CA THR A 611 4.40 6.67 -28.23
C THR A 611 4.86 6.80 -26.80
N VAL A 612 6.18 6.76 -26.56
CA VAL A 612 6.75 6.75 -25.21
C VAL A 612 7.92 7.71 -25.05
N ALA A 613 8.12 8.12 -23.81
CA ALA A 613 9.36 8.73 -23.35
C ALA A 613 10.10 7.79 -22.41
N VAL A 614 11.43 7.85 -22.41
CA VAL A 614 12.29 7.00 -21.62
C VAL A 614 13.41 7.79 -20.96
N SER A 615 13.73 7.43 -19.72
CA SER A 615 14.93 7.85 -19.00
C SER A 615 15.76 6.61 -18.66
N ALA A 616 17.01 6.59 -19.10
CA ALA A 616 18.03 5.63 -18.68
C ALA A 616 19.07 6.34 -17.81
N PHE A 617 19.36 5.76 -16.66
CA PHE A 617 20.35 6.25 -15.71
C PHE A 617 21.31 5.13 -15.31
N VAL A 618 22.57 5.43 -15.21
CA VAL A 618 23.61 4.57 -14.65
C VAL A 618 24.43 5.39 -13.66
N GLU A 619 24.53 4.90 -12.42
CA GLU A 619 25.16 5.66 -11.32
C GLU A 619 26.63 5.92 -11.58
N VAL A 620 27.35 4.92 -12.08
CA VAL A 620 28.76 5.05 -12.45
C VAL A 620 28.92 4.64 -13.91
N GLY A 621 29.18 5.62 -14.79
CA GLY A 621 29.34 5.39 -16.22
C GLY A 621 30.10 6.53 -16.90
N ASP A 622 30.59 6.27 -18.13
CA ASP A 622 31.43 7.23 -18.86
C ASP A 622 30.62 8.41 -19.38
N SER A 623 29.54 8.12 -20.12
CA SER A 623 28.68 9.17 -20.69
C SER A 623 27.28 8.62 -21.02
N GLY A 624 26.31 9.53 -21.17
CA GLY A 624 24.96 9.16 -21.60
C GLY A 624 24.95 8.45 -22.96
N GLY A 625 25.80 8.84 -23.89
CA GLY A 625 25.87 8.24 -25.23
C GLY A 625 26.47 6.84 -25.27
N THR A 626 27.46 6.56 -24.43
CA THR A 626 28.19 5.29 -24.44
C THR A 626 27.67 4.29 -23.40
N THR A 627 27.11 4.77 -22.28
CA THR A 627 26.68 3.90 -21.18
C THR A 627 25.15 3.79 -21.10
N ALA A 628 24.40 4.91 -21.13
CA ALA A 628 22.96 4.89 -20.93
C ALA A 628 22.15 4.62 -22.23
N ALA A 629 22.62 5.12 -23.39
CA ALA A 629 21.93 4.89 -24.67
C ALA A 629 21.78 3.41 -25.05
N PRO A 630 22.80 2.53 -24.84
CA PRO A 630 22.67 1.10 -25.13
C PRO A 630 21.51 0.43 -24.38
N LEU A 631 21.20 0.86 -23.15
CA LEU A 631 20.06 0.33 -22.38
C LEU A 631 18.72 0.64 -23.06
N ILE A 632 18.58 1.85 -23.62
CA ILE A 632 17.38 2.23 -24.39
C ILE A 632 17.31 1.40 -25.69
N THR A 633 18.43 1.22 -26.38
CA THR A 633 18.46 0.39 -27.60
C THR A 633 18.06 -1.04 -27.30
N ALA A 634 18.58 -1.65 -26.21
CA ALA A 634 18.23 -3.01 -25.81
C ALA A 634 16.75 -3.14 -25.37
N LEU A 635 16.18 -2.10 -24.77
CA LEU A 635 14.79 -2.11 -24.37
C LEU A 635 13.83 -2.15 -25.58
N PHE A 636 14.16 -1.47 -26.67
CA PHE A 636 13.29 -1.33 -27.85
C PHE A 636 13.76 -2.14 -29.08
N SER A 637 14.72 -3.07 -28.89
CA SER A 637 15.18 -4.01 -29.92
C SER A 637 14.28 -5.24 -30.10
#